data_461b127b97a3231230dff4c01717315e
#
_entry.id   461b127b97a3231230dff4c01717315e
#
_cell.length_a   1.000
_cell.length_b   1.000
_cell.length_c   1.000
_cell.angle_alpha   90.00
_cell.angle_beta   90.00
_cell.angle_gamma   90.00
#
_symmetry.space_group_name_H-M   'P 1'
#
loop_
_entity.id
_entity.type
_entity.pdbx_description
1 polymer ?
#
loop_
_entity_poly.entity_id
_entity_poly.type
_entity_poly.pdbx_seq_one_letter_code
_entity_poly.pdbx_strand_id
1 'polypeptide(L)'
;MSANIYIVEDEEPIITLIKYNLDKEGYKVSYSDNGNDGIKEIKKKLPDLILLDWMLPDISGVEICKNLKKDNRFKDIPIIMLTAKGEEEDKVKGLNSGADDYIT
;
A
#
# COMPACT_ATOMS: atom_id res chain seq x y z
N MET A 1 -9.26 10.59 -17.17
CA MET A 1 -9.14 10.87 -15.74
C MET A 1 -7.99 10.08 -15.15
N SER A 2 -7.26 10.69 -14.24
CA SER A 2 -6.12 10.04 -13.61
C SER A 2 -6.56 9.18 -12.44
N ALA A 3 -6.01 7.98 -12.35
CA ALA A 3 -6.22 7.15 -11.17
C ALA A 3 -5.46 7.72 -9.98
N ASN A 4 -6.03 7.55 -8.79
CA ASN A 4 -5.42 7.97 -7.53
C ASN A 4 -4.73 6.76 -6.88
N ILE A 5 -3.43 6.89 -6.64
CA ILE A 5 -2.63 5.84 -6.01
C ILE A 5 -2.16 6.34 -4.65
N TYR A 6 -2.35 5.53 -3.63
CA TYR A 6 -1.91 5.86 -2.28
C TYR A 6 -0.77 4.93 -1.86
N ILE A 7 0.33 5.55 -1.40
CA ILE A 7 1.53 4.81 -0.96
C ILE A 7 1.64 4.92 0.55
N VAL A 8 1.81 3.78 1.22
CA VAL A 8 2.13 3.74 2.65
C VAL A 8 3.51 3.11 2.78
N GLU A 9 4.52 3.94 3.01
CA GLU A 9 5.92 3.54 3.01
C GLU A 9 6.71 4.51 3.88
N ASP A 10 7.59 4.01 4.75
CA ASP A 10 8.36 4.87 5.66
C ASP A 10 9.71 5.33 5.10
N GLU A 11 10.21 4.70 4.07
CA GLU A 11 11.49 5.09 3.47
C GLU A 11 11.31 6.12 2.37
N GLU A 12 11.75 7.34 2.65
CA GLU A 12 11.61 8.47 1.75
C GLU A 12 12.18 8.25 0.34
N PRO A 13 13.37 7.65 0.18
CA PRO A 13 13.91 7.39 -1.16
C PRO A 13 13.00 6.49 -2.00
N ILE A 14 12.34 5.52 -1.37
CA ILE A 14 11.43 4.60 -2.05
C ILE A 14 10.16 5.35 -2.48
N ILE A 15 9.62 6.16 -1.58
CA ILE A 15 8.44 6.99 -1.89
C ILE A 15 8.75 7.90 -3.08
N THR A 16 9.89 8.57 -3.03
CA THR A 16 10.31 9.51 -4.08
C THR A 16 10.43 8.79 -5.43
N LEU A 17 11.06 7.64 -5.45
CA LEU A 17 11.24 6.87 -6.68
C LEU A 17 9.90 6.44 -7.28
N ILE A 18 9.03 5.87 -6.45
CA ILE A 18 7.72 5.38 -6.91
C ILE A 18 6.87 6.55 -7.39
N LYS A 19 6.82 7.62 -6.61
CA LYS A 19 6.04 8.80 -6.94
C LYS A 19 6.50 9.41 -8.26
N TYR A 20 7.80 9.55 -8.45
CA TYR A 20 8.36 10.09 -9.69
C TYR A 20 7.89 9.27 -10.90
N ASN A 21 8.02 7.96 -10.83
CA ASN A 21 7.66 7.08 -11.95
C ASN A 21 6.15 7.11 -12.23
N LEU A 22 5.33 7.12 -11.19
CA LEU A 22 3.88 7.13 -11.36
C LEU A 22 3.37 8.50 -11.83
N ASP A 23 3.97 9.58 -11.35
CA ASP A 23 3.64 10.93 -11.82
C ASP A 23 3.90 11.07 -13.32
N LYS A 24 5.00 10.49 -13.80
CA LYS A 24 5.33 10.49 -15.23
C LYS A 24 4.27 9.81 -16.08
N GLU A 25 3.62 8.78 -15.53
CA GLU A 25 2.57 8.05 -16.24
C GLU A 25 1.20 8.70 -16.09
N GLY A 26 1.11 9.84 -15.41
CA GLY A 26 -0.13 10.60 -15.29
C GLY A 26 -1.00 10.26 -14.10
N TYR A 27 -0.53 9.42 -13.17
CA TYR A 27 -1.28 9.08 -11.98
C TYR A 27 -1.16 10.19 -10.94
N LYS A 28 -2.20 10.30 -10.10
CA LYS A 28 -2.16 11.17 -8.94
C LYS A 28 -1.70 10.35 -7.75
N VAL A 29 -0.61 10.76 -7.11
CA VAL A 29 0.03 10.00 -6.05
C VAL A 29 0.02 10.77 -4.74
N SER A 30 -0.44 10.13 -3.68
CA SER A 30 -0.36 10.63 -2.31
C SER A 30 0.33 9.58 -1.47
N TYR A 31 0.83 9.96 -0.30
CA TYR A 31 1.55 9.01 0.54
C TYR A 31 1.47 9.36 2.02
N SER A 32 1.74 8.36 2.85
CA SER A 32 1.98 8.51 4.28
C SER A 32 3.22 7.70 4.64
N ASP A 33 3.93 8.15 5.66
CA ASP A 33 5.16 7.48 6.10
C ASP A 33 4.96 6.53 7.28
N ASN A 34 3.72 6.33 7.68
CA ASN A 34 3.38 5.41 8.76
C ASN A 34 1.99 4.83 8.54
N GLY A 35 1.70 3.72 9.21
CA GLY A 35 0.47 2.98 9.00
C GLY A 35 -0.78 3.68 9.52
N ASN A 36 -0.69 4.34 10.68
CA ASN A 36 -1.84 4.98 11.27
C ASN A 36 -2.38 6.12 10.39
N ASP A 37 -1.48 6.98 9.91
CA ASP A 37 -1.86 8.06 9.00
C ASP A 37 -2.33 7.48 7.66
N GLY A 38 -1.68 6.40 7.21
CA GLY A 38 -2.06 5.74 5.97
C GLY A 38 -3.50 5.25 5.99
N ILE A 39 -3.88 4.55 7.05
CA ILE A 39 -5.26 4.04 7.21
C ILE A 39 -6.25 5.20 7.19
N LYS A 40 -5.96 6.24 7.95
CA LYS A 40 -6.83 7.42 8.07
C LYS A 40 -7.07 8.08 6.72
N GLU A 41 -6.00 8.30 5.97
CA GLU A 41 -6.08 8.96 4.67
C GLU A 41 -6.71 8.08 3.60
N ILE A 42 -6.46 6.78 3.63
CA ILE A 42 -7.09 5.84 2.71
C ILE A 42 -8.61 5.86 2.89
N LYS A 43 -9.07 5.86 4.13
CA LYS A 43 -10.51 5.89 4.42
C LYS A 43 -11.16 7.18 3.96
N LYS A 44 -10.41 8.27 3.96
CA LYS A 44 -10.89 9.58 3.52
C LYS A 44 -10.90 9.71 1.99
N LYS A 45 -9.83 9.29 1.35
CA LYS A 45 -9.59 9.54 -0.07
C LYS A 45 -10.13 8.48 -1.00
N LEU A 46 -10.34 7.26 -0.51
CA LEU A 46 -10.80 6.13 -1.31
C LEU A 46 -10.00 6.00 -2.60
N PRO A 47 -8.69 5.71 -2.51
CA PRO A 47 -7.85 5.64 -3.70
C PRO A 47 -8.23 4.47 -4.60
N ASP A 48 -7.75 4.50 -5.83
CA ASP A 48 -8.00 3.44 -6.80
C ASP A 48 -7.04 2.26 -6.63
N LEU A 49 -5.88 2.50 -6.00
CA LEU A 49 -4.85 1.49 -5.78
C LEU A 49 -4.05 1.88 -4.54
N ILE A 50 -3.68 0.89 -3.75
CA ILE A 50 -2.83 1.08 -2.57
C ILE A 50 -1.54 0.31 -2.75
N LEU A 51 -0.40 0.99 -2.57
CA LEU A 51 0.92 0.38 -2.47
C LEU A 51 1.31 0.41 -1.01
N LEU A 52 1.49 -0.74 -0.40
CA LEU A 52 1.59 -0.86 1.04
C LEU A 52 2.88 -1.59 1.44
N ASP A 53 3.73 -0.91 2.20
CA ASP A 53 4.95 -1.52 2.73
C ASP A 53 4.60 -2.61 3.75
N TRP A 54 5.31 -3.72 3.67
CA TRP A 54 5.17 -4.82 4.60
C TRP A 54 5.57 -4.42 6.02
N MET A 55 6.69 -3.70 6.14
CA MET A 55 7.26 -3.34 7.45
C MET A 55 7.22 -1.84 7.68
N LEU A 56 6.20 -1.42 8.41
CA LEU A 56 6.04 -0.02 8.82
C LEU A 56 6.42 0.14 10.28
N PRO A 57 6.77 1.36 10.72
CA PRO A 57 7.25 1.56 12.11
C PRO A 57 6.20 1.35 13.20
N ASP A 58 4.93 1.56 12.89
CA ASP A 58 3.85 1.54 13.88
C ASP A 58 2.92 0.34 13.80
N ILE A 59 2.53 -0.06 12.60
CA ILE A 59 1.63 -1.20 12.40
C ILE A 59 2.08 -1.94 11.14
N SER A 60 2.06 -3.26 11.15
CA SER A 60 2.51 -4.02 9.98
C SER A 60 1.58 -3.86 8.79
N GLY A 61 2.16 -3.90 7.59
CA GLY A 61 1.38 -3.84 6.35
C GLY A 61 0.37 -4.97 6.25
N VAL A 62 0.70 -6.15 6.79
CA VAL A 62 -0.22 -7.29 6.82
C VAL A 62 -1.48 -6.97 7.62
N GLU A 63 -1.32 -6.33 8.78
CA GLU A 63 -2.46 -5.94 9.61
C GLU A 63 -3.33 -4.88 8.93
N ILE A 64 -2.70 -3.91 8.29
CA ILE A 64 -3.42 -2.88 7.54
C ILE A 64 -4.24 -3.53 6.42
N CYS A 65 -3.62 -4.42 5.67
CA CYS A 65 -4.29 -5.13 4.57
C CYS A 65 -5.50 -5.91 5.08
N LYS A 66 -5.34 -6.66 6.16
CA LYS A 66 -6.44 -7.41 6.76
C LYS A 66 -7.59 -6.50 7.18
N ASN A 67 -7.26 -5.37 7.82
CA ASN A 67 -8.27 -4.41 8.26
C ASN A 67 -9.07 -3.84 7.10
N LEU A 68 -8.38 -3.44 6.04
CA LEU A 68 -9.04 -2.87 4.87
C LEU A 68 -9.90 -3.91 4.14
N LYS A 69 -9.42 -5.14 4.03
CA LYS A 69 -10.16 -6.19 3.31
C LYS A 69 -11.39 -6.68 4.07
N LYS A 70 -11.47 -6.43 5.36
CA LYS A 70 -12.66 -6.75 6.18
C LYS A 70 -13.75 -5.70 6.07
N ASP A 71 -13.42 -4.50 5.62
CA ASP A 71 -14.37 -3.39 5.55
C ASP A 71 -14.98 -3.32 4.15
N ASN A 72 -16.30 -3.44 4.07
CA ASN A 72 -17.01 -3.44 2.79
C ASN A 72 -16.74 -2.21 1.94
N ARG A 73 -16.38 -1.08 2.57
CA ARG A 73 -16.10 0.17 1.85
C ARG A 73 -14.76 0.13 1.12
N PHE A 74 -13.82 -0.69 1.58
CA PHE A 74 -12.44 -0.69 1.08
C PHE A 74 -11.98 -2.03 0.51
N LYS A 75 -12.72 -3.10 0.74
CA LYS A 75 -12.29 -4.45 0.35
C LYS A 75 -12.01 -4.63 -1.13
N ASP A 76 -12.63 -3.83 -1.97
CA ASP A 76 -12.47 -3.93 -3.42
C ASP A 76 -11.33 -3.07 -3.97
N ILE A 77 -10.68 -2.25 -3.13
CA ILE A 77 -9.53 -1.48 -3.56
C ILE A 77 -8.33 -2.41 -3.68
N PRO A 78 -7.69 -2.51 -4.85
CA PRO A 78 -6.51 -3.38 -5.01
C PRO A 78 -5.37 -2.93 -4.10
N ILE A 79 -4.70 -3.89 -3.48
CA ILE A 79 -3.55 -3.65 -2.61
C ILE A 79 -2.37 -4.45 -3.13
N ILE A 80 -1.28 -3.75 -3.42
CA ILE A 80 -0.01 -4.39 -3.80
C ILE A 80 0.96 -4.20 -2.65
N MET A 81 1.47 -5.31 -2.13
CA MET A 81 2.45 -5.28 -1.04
C MET A 81 3.84 -4.99 -1.58
N LEU A 82 4.52 -4.04 -0.94
CA LEU A 82 5.91 -3.74 -1.21
C LEU A 82 6.73 -4.46 -0.14
N THR A 83 7.62 -5.34 -0.52
CA THR A 83 8.43 -6.07 0.45
C THR A 83 9.88 -6.15 -0.01
N ALA A 84 10.80 -5.91 0.92
CA ALA A 84 12.22 -6.10 0.70
C ALA A 84 12.61 -7.57 0.85
N LYS A 85 11.69 -8.38 1.39
CA LYS A 85 11.95 -9.80 1.63
C LYS A 85 11.46 -10.61 0.44
N GLY A 86 12.37 -11.30 -0.24
CA GLY A 86 12.03 -12.15 -1.36
C GLY A 86 11.74 -13.59 -1.00
N GLU A 87 11.58 -13.90 0.28
CA GLU A 87 11.38 -15.27 0.74
C GLU A 87 9.96 -15.74 0.51
N GLU A 88 9.81 -17.00 0.15
CA GLU A 88 8.54 -17.62 -0.18
C GLU A 88 7.51 -17.50 0.96
N GLU A 89 7.95 -17.69 2.18
CA GLU A 89 7.12 -17.58 3.37
C GLU A 89 6.46 -16.22 3.49
N ASP A 90 7.22 -15.17 3.27
CA ASP A 90 6.72 -13.79 3.36
C ASP A 90 5.72 -13.50 2.25
N LYS A 91 5.95 -14.03 1.06
CA LYS A 91 5.04 -13.87 -0.08
C LYS A 91 3.69 -14.51 0.21
N VAL A 92 3.69 -15.74 0.74
CA VAL A 92 2.46 -16.45 1.10
C VAL A 92 1.71 -15.68 2.18
N LYS A 93 2.43 -15.17 3.18
CA LYS A 93 1.83 -14.41 4.27
C LYS A 93 1.16 -13.13 3.78
N GLY A 94 1.82 -12.42 2.85
CA GLY A 94 1.28 -11.22 2.25
C GLY A 94 -0.01 -11.50 1.48
N LEU A 95 -0.01 -12.52 0.65
CA LEU A 95 -1.18 -12.88 -0.14
C LEU A 95 -2.32 -13.39 0.74
N ASN A 96 -2.00 -14.15 1.80
CA ASN A 96 -3.00 -14.65 2.73
C ASN A 96 -3.67 -13.52 3.54
N SER A 97 -3.06 -12.34 3.63
CA SER A 97 -3.67 -11.20 4.31
C SER A 97 -4.74 -10.52 3.46
N GLY A 98 -4.90 -10.94 2.21
CA GLY A 98 -5.87 -10.38 1.28
C GLY A 98 -5.27 -9.44 0.24
N ALA A 99 -3.94 -9.30 0.19
CA ALA A 99 -3.29 -8.49 -0.84
C ALA A 99 -3.50 -9.12 -2.21
N ASP A 100 -3.64 -8.27 -3.21
CA ASP A 100 -3.89 -8.73 -4.59
C ASP A 100 -2.59 -9.13 -5.28
N ASP A 101 -1.46 -8.56 -4.85
CA ASP A 101 -0.15 -8.87 -5.40
C ASP A 101 0.94 -8.38 -4.45
N TYR A 102 2.19 -8.66 -4.78
CA TYR A 102 3.34 -8.16 -4.04
C TYR A 102 4.50 -7.86 -4.99
N ILE A 103 5.36 -6.93 -4.57
CA ILE A 103 6.56 -6.55 -5.32
C ILE A 103 7.75 -6.59 -4.34
N THR A 104 8.81 -7.26 -4.72
CA THR A 104 10.05 -7.34 -3.94
C THR A 104 11.07 -6.30 -4.36
#